data_c7604dd4494f17d5d7f6f04afc0e917a
#
_entry.id   c7604dd4494f17d5d7f6f04afc0e917a
#
_cell.length_a   1.000
_cell.length_b   1.000
_cell.length_c   1.000
_cell.angle_alpha   90.00
_cell.angle_beta   90.00
_cell.angle_gamma   90.00
#
_symmetry.space_group_name_H-M   'P 1'
#
loop_
_entity.id
_entity.type
_entity.pdbx_description
1 polymer ?
#
loop_
_entity_poly.entity_id
_entity_poly.type
_entity_poly.pdbx_seq_one_letter_code
_entity_poly.pdbx_strand_id
1 'polypeptide(L)'
;MQIGQGTYSTVYKARDVINRKFVALKKVRFDNLDPESVKFMAREIHVLRRLDHPNIIKLEGLVTSHMSRSLYLVFEYMEHDLTGLASNPEIKFSEAQVTVIYFHLLNLFYMKFRFFCMYMSGIGLQE
;
A
#
# COMPACT_ATOMS: atom_id res chain seq x y z
N MET A 1 15.58 -2.55 8.44
CA MET A 1 15.98 -3.64 7.50
C MET A 1 15.17 -3.49 6.22
N GLN A 2 15.82 -3.52 5.07
CA GLN A 2 15.14 -3.50 3.76
C GLN A 2 14.48 -4.85 3.50
N ILE A 3 13.22 -4.84 3.09
CA ILE A 3 12.40 -6.04 2.85
C ILE A 3 11.85 -6.12 1.42
N GLY A 4 11.91 -5.03 0.66
CA GLY A 4 11.46 -5.02 -0.72
C GLY A 4 12.03 -3.84 -1.50
N GLN A 5 12.10 -4.00 -2.82
CA GLN A 5 12.53 -2.95 -3.73
C GLN A 5 11.70 -3.03 -5.02
N GLY A 6 11.10 -1.91 -5.39
CA GLY A 6 10.43 -1.69 -6.67
C GLY A 6 11.17 -0.67 -7.51
N THR A 7 10.65 -0.36 -8.69
CA THR A 7 11.27 0.58 -9.64
C THR A 7 11.42 2.00 -9.05
N TYR A 8 10.44 2.46 -8.29
CA TYR A 8 10.38 3.82 -7.74
C TYR A 8 10.37 3.88 -6.21
N SER A 9 10.39 2.74 -5.54
CA SER A 9 10.24 2.67 -4.10
C SER A 9 11.05 1.54 -3.49
N THR A 10 11.41 1.73 -2.22
CA THR A 10 12.05 0.72 -1.39
C THR A 10 11.26 0.58 -0.10
N VAL A 11 11.02 -0.65 0.33
CA VAL A 11 10.25 -0.93 1.55
C VAL A 11 11.20 -1.41 2.65
N TYR A 12 11.04 -0.84 3.83
CA TYR A 12 11.81 -1.16 5.03
C TYR A 12 10.89 -1.63 6.16
N LYS A 13 11.34 -2.65 6.89
CA LYS A 13 10.82 -2.95 8.23
C LYS A 13 11.46 -1.98 9.21
N ALA A 14 10.65 -1.24 9.94
CA ALA A 14 11.08 -0.29 10.96
C ALA A 14 10.33 -0.49 12.27
N ARG A 15 10.82 0.07 13.35
CA ARG A 15 10.18 0.06 14.66
C ARG A 15 9.64 1.44 14.97
N ASP A 16 8.34 1.52 15.19
CA ASP A 16 7.71 2.69 15.78
C ASP A 16 8.01 2.66 17.28
N VAL A 17 8.85 3.59 17.74
CA VAL A 17 9.34 3.63 19.12
C VAL A 17 8.24 4.09 20.09
N ILE A 18 7.36 4.97 19.61
CA ILE A 18 6.28 5.55 20.42
C ILE A 18 5.20 4.50 20.67
N ASN A 19 4.73 3.84 19.61
CA ASN A 19 3.68 2.83 19.70
C ASN A 19 4.21 1.42 19.95
N ARG A 20 5.53 1.26 20.05
CA ARG A 20 6.23 -0.01 20.32
C ARG A 20 5.87 -1.16 19.39
N LYS A 21 5.59 -0.86 18.12
CA LYS A 21 5.22 -1.84 17.09
C LYS A 21 6.12 -1.77 15.87
N PHE A 22 6.13 -2.84 15.07
CA PHE A 22 6.76 -2.82 13.77
C PHE A 22 5.84 -2.18 12.74
N VAL A 23 6.45 -1.44 11.81
CA VAL A 23 5.79 -0.79 10.68
C VAL A 23 6.56 -1.08 9.40
N ALA A 24 5.87 -1.03 8.27
CA ALA A 24 6.48 -1.02 6.96
C ALA A 24 6.60 0.43 6.47
N LEU A 25 7.81 0.84 6.12
CA LEU A 25 8.10 2.16 5.55
C LEU A 25 8.36 2.01 4.06
N LYS A 26 7.46 2.51 3.23
CA LYS A 26 7.67 2.61 1.79
C LYS A 26 8.31 3.95 1.49
N LYS A 27 9.61 3.93 1.18
CA LYS A 27 10.38 5.11 0.77
C LYS A 27 10.13 5.40 -0.70
N VAL A 28 9.65 6.59 -0.99
CA VAL A 28 9.47 7.10 -2.35
C VAL A 28 10.47 8.22 -2.59
N ARG A 29 11.19 8.17 -3.71
CA ARG A 29 12.18 9.17 -4.11
C ARG A 29 11.58 10.08 -5.17
N PHE A 30 11.80 11.38 -5.03
CA PHE A 30 11.30 12.38 -5.98
C PHE A 30 12.36 12.92 -6.93
N ASP A 31 13.64 12.54 -6.74
CA ASP A 31 14.78 13.18 -7.39
C ASP A 31 14.77 13.11 -8.93
N ASN A 32 14.09 12.12 -9.51
CA ASN A 32 14.07 11.87 -10.95
C ASN A 32 12.66 11.64 -11.49
N LEU A 33 11.63 12.14 -10.81
CA LEU A 33 10.26 11.99 -11.26
C LEU A 33 9.84 13.17 -12.13
N ASP A 34 9.18 12.85 -13.24
CA ASP A 34 8.51 13.84 -14.05
C ASP A 34 7.27 14.41 -13.31
N PRO A 35 6.77 15.60 -13.66
CA PRO A 35 5.62 16.23 -13.01
C PRO A 35 4.36 15.36 -13.03
N GLU A 36 4.14 14.56 -14.06
CA GLU A 36 2.96 13.68 -14.17
C GLU A 36 3.04 12.51 -13.19
N SER A 37 4.21 11.91 -13.04
CA SER A 37 4.46 10.86 -12.04
C SER A 37 4.28 11.38 -10.62
N VAL A 38 4.69 12.61 -10.32
CA VAL A 38 4.47 13.25 -9.02
C VAL A 38 2.98 13.47 -8.76
N LYS A 39 2.22 13.96 -9.74
CA LYS A 39 0.77 14.13 -9.63
C LYS A 39 0.06 12.80 -9.41
N PHE A 40 0.44 11.77 -10.16
CA PHE A 40 -0.13 10.43 -10.01
C PHE A 40 0.09 9.90 -8.60
N MET A 41 1.30 10.04 -8.08
CA MET A 41 1.67 9.60 -6.75
C MET A 41 0.93 10.38 -5.64
N ALA A 42 0.78 11.69 -5.80
CA ALA A 42 0.01 12.51 -4.87
C ALA A 42 -1.47 12.08 -4.82
N ARG A 43 -2.05 11.71 -5.97
CA ARG A 43 -3.42 11.18 -6.05
C ARG A 43 -3.54 9.83 -5.36
N GLU A 44 -2.59 8.91 -5.58
CA GLU A 44 -2.57 7.62 -4.88
C GLU A 44 -2.52 7.79 -3.37
N ILE A 45 -1.65 8.66 -2.87
CA ILE A 45 -1.53 8.95 -1.43
C ILE A 45 -2.84 9.53 -0.89
N HIS A 46 -3.46 10.45 -1.62
CA HIS A 46 -4.73 11.04 -1.23
C HIS A 46 -5.84 9.99 -1.11
N VAL A 47 -5.90 9.05 -2.06
CA VAL A 47 -6.83 7.92 -2.01
C VAL A 47 -6.53 7.01 -0.82
N LEU A 48 -5.28 6.61 -0.64
CA LEU A 48 -4.85 5.74 0.47
C LEU A 48 -5.19 6.33 1.84
N ARG A 49 -5.06 7.63 2.02
CA ARG A 49 -5.40 8.32 3.29
C ARG A 49 -6.89 8.26 3.62
N ARG A 50 -7.75 8.16 2.62
CA ARG A 50 -9.23 8.10 2.76
C ARG A 50 -9.76 6.68 2.86
N LEU A 51 -8.96 5.69 2.50
CA LEU A 51 -9.37 4.29 2.56
C LEU A 51 -9.37 3.81 4.01
N ASP A 52 -10.55 3.37 4.45
CA ASP A 52 -10.75 2.68 5.72
C ASP A 52 -11.60 1.45 5.46
N HIS A 53 -10.95 0.31 5.31
CA HIS A 53 -11.59 -0.95 4.98
C HIS A 53 -10.79 -2.12 5.56
N PRO A 54 -11.44 -3.13 6.16
CA PRO A 54 -10.76 -4.24 6.84
C PRO A 54 -9.85 -5.09 5.93
N ASN A 55 -10.10 -5.08 4.60
CA ASN A 55 -9.32 -5.86 3.63
C ASN A 55 -8.27 -5.02 2.90
N ILE A 56 -8.07 -3.77 3.29
CA ILE A 56 -7.06 -2.87 2.71
C ILE A 56 -6.13 -2.42 3.81
N ILE A 57 -4.83 -2.57 3.56
CA ILE A 57 -3.82 -2.09 4.49
C ILE A 57 -3.95 -0.57 4.67
N LYS A 58 -4.04 -0.13 5.91
CA LYS A 58 -4.23 1.28 6.25
C LYS A 58 -2.93 2.05 6.14
N LEU A 59 -2.98 3.21 5.48
CA LEU A 59 -1.90 4.19 5.57
C LEU A 59 -1.98 4.87 6.94
N GLU A 60 -1.04 4.56 7.82
CA GLU A 60 -1.01 5.09 9.20
C GLU A 60 -0.45 6.50 9.29
N GLY A 61 0.43 6.87 8.38
CA GLY A 61 1.03 8.19 8.37
C GLY A 61 1.98 8.42 7.21
N LEU A 62 2.45 9.66 7.14
CA LEU A 62 3.43 10.14 6.18
C LEU A 62 4.58 10.79 6.94
N VAL A 63 5.80 10.46 6.57
CA VAL A 63 7.00 11.08 7.13
C VAL A 63 7.85 11.61 5.98
N THR A 64 8.25 12.87 6.08
CA THR A 64 9.14 13.51 5.10
C THR A 64 10.55 13.62 5.67
N SER A 65 11.55 13.38 4.84
CA SER A 65 12.94 13.66 5.17
C SER A 65 13.44 14.79 4.29
N HIS A 66 13.71 15.95 4.90
CA HIS A 66 14.25 17.10 4.19
C HIS A 66 15.67 16.84 3.66
N MET A 67 16.47 16.04 4.37
CA MET A 67 17.85 15.73 3.98
C MET A 67 17.93 14.82 2.77
N SER A 68 17.01 13.86 2.64
CA SER A 68 17.05 12.87 1.54
C SER A 68 16.02 13.13 0.45
N ARG A 69 15.25 14.23 0.51
CA ARG A 69 14.14 14.53 -0.42
C ARG A 69 13.24 13.33 -0.68
N SER A 70 12.98 12.57 0.37
CA SER A 70 12.20 11.34 0.31
C SER A 70 10.93 11.47 1.13
N LEU A 71 9.88 10.85 0.64
CA LEU A 71 8.64 10.64 1.37
C LEU A 71 8.57 9.18 1.82
N TYR A 72 8.22 8.98 3.07
CA TYR A 72 7.97 7.65 3.64
C TYR A 72 6.48 7.51 3.93
N LEU A 73 5.87 6.49 3.32
CA LEU A 73 4.51 6.07 3.66
C LEU A 73 4.63 5.00 4.75
N VAL A 74 3.90 5.21 5.84
CA VAL A 74 3.90 4.31 7.00
C VAL A 74 2.68 3.41 6.93
N PHE A 75 2.91 2.10 6.85
CA PHE A 75 1.90 1.07 6.84
C PHE A 75 2.07 0.11 8.01
N GLU A 76 1.02 -0.61 8.34
CA GLU A 76 1.11 -1.79 9.19
C GLU A 76 2.12 -2.80 8.61
N TYR A 77 2.93 -3.41 9.49
CA TYR A 77 3.88 -4.43 9.07
C TYR A 77 3.19 -5.79 8.99
N MET A 78 3.27 -6.42 7.83
CA MET A 78 2.84 -7.79 7.58
C MET A 78 4.06 -8.69 7.48
N GLU A 79 4.12 -9.77 8.27
CA GLU A 79 5.27 -10.69 8.28
C GLU A 79 5.38 -11.52 7.01
N HIS A 80 4.25 -11.83 6.39
CA HIS A 80 4.16 -12.70 5.22
C HIS A 80 3.33 -12.06 4.13
N ASP A 81 3.71 -12.31 2.88
CA ASP A 81 2.88 -12.09 1.72
C ASP A 81 2.32 -13.43 1.19
N LEU A 82 1.29 -13.36 0.37
CA LEU A 82 0.66 -14.56 -0.19
C LEU A 82 1.61 -15.35 -1.08
N THR A 83 2.52 -14.68 -1.79
CA THR A 83 3.51 -15.33 -2.64
C THR A 83 4.49 -16.15 -1.82
N GLY A 84 5.01 -15.59 -0.74
CA GLY A 84 5.90 -16.27 0.18
C GLY A 84 5.23 -17.48 0.86
N LEU A 85 3.98 -17.31 1.30
CA LEU A 85 3.22 -18.40 1.90
C LEU A 85 2.90 -19.51 0.90
N ALA A 86 2.48 -19.16 -0.33
CA ALA A 86 2.14 -20.12 -1.36
C ALA A 86 3.36 -20.88 -1.91
N SER A 87 4.54 -20.27 -1.84
CA SER A 87 5.80 -20.87 -2.29
C SER A 87 6.42 -21.83 -1.26
N ASN A 88 5.93 -21.82 -0.02
CA ASN A 88 6.46 -22.69 1.02
C ASN A 88 5.80 -24.07 0.93
N PRO A 89 6.57 -25.14 0.64
CA PRO A 89 6.03 -26.50 0.48
C PRO A 89 5.45 -27.07 1.79
N GLU A 90 5.81 -26.52 2.94
CA GLU A 90 5.30 -26.95 4.24
C GLU A 90 3.92 -26.35 4.55
N ILE A 91 3.54 -25.26 3.86
CA ILE A 91 2.26 -24.59 4.06
C ILE A 91 1.26 -25.09 3.03
N LYS A 92 0.22 -25.78 3.51
CA LYS A 92 -0.93 -26.19 2.70
C LYS A 92 -2.15 -25.41 3.13
N PHE A 93 -2.70 -24.63 2.22
CA PHE A 93 -3.98 -23.95 2.45
C PHE A 93 -5.13 -24.96 2.37
N SER A 94 -6.02 -24.93 3.35
CA SER A 94 -7.29 -25.65 3.26
C SER A 94 -8.23 -24.98 2.25
N GLU A 95 -9.22 -25.69 1.75
CA GLU A 95 -10.23 -25.13 0.84
C GLU A 95 -10.94 -23.92 1.46
N ALA A 96 -11.23 -23.98 2.76
CA ALA A 96 -11.84 -22.87 3.48
C ALA A 96 -10.93 -21.63 3.49
N GLN A 97 -9.63 -21.78 3.70
CA GLN A 97 -8.66 -20.68 3.66
C GLN A 97 -8.54 -20.08 2.26
N VAL A 98 -8.49 -20.91 1.23
CA VAL A 98 -8.46 -20.47 -0.18
C VAL A 98 -9.73 -19.68 -0.50
N THR A 99 -10.88 -20.15 -0.06
CA THR A 99 -12.17 -19.46 -0.25
C THR A 99 -12.16 -18.09 0.42
N VAL A 100 -11.68 -17.98 1.65
CA VAL A 100 -11.56 -16.69 2.37
C VAL A 100 -10.63 -15.74 1.63
N ILE A 101 -9.46 -16.19 1.20
CA ILE A 101 -8.51 -15.38 0.42
C ILE A 101 -9.17 -14.88 -0.87
N TYR A 102 -9.90 -15.74 -1.57
CA TYR A 102 -10.60 -15.38 -2.79
C TYR A 102 -11.66 -14.30 -2.56
N PHE A 103 -12.46 -14.43 -1.50
CA PHE A 103 -13.44 -13.41 -1.12
C PHE A 103 -12.78 -12.06 -0.76
N HIS A 104 -11.65 -12.07 -0.06
CA HIS A 104 -10.90 -10.86 0.25
C HIS A 104 -10.38 -10.18 -1.03
N LEU A 105 -9.85 -10.94 -1.98
CA LEU A 105 -9.39 -10.43 -3.27
C LEU A 105 -10.53 -9.85 -4.11
N LEU A 106 -11.70 -10.51 -4.14
CA LEU A 106 -12.88 -10.00 -4.83
C LEU A 106 -13.38 -8.69 -4.20
N ASN A 107 -13.42 -8.59 -2.88
CA ASN A 107 -13.79 -7.36 -2.19
C ASN A 107 -12.81 -6.21 -2.50
N LEU A 108 -11.51 -6.50 -2.54
CA LEU A 108 -10.48 -5.54 -2.96
C LEU A 108 -10.68 -5.07 -4.40
N PHE A 109 -11.00 -6.01 -5.31
CA PHE A 109 -11.26 -5.68 -6.72
C PHE A 109 -12.51 -4.81 -6.87
N TYR A 110 -13.59 -5.17 -6.17
CA TYR A 110 -14.84 -4.41 -6.16
C TYR A 110 -14.65 -3.00 -5.58
N MET A 111 -13.90 -2.87 -4.50
CA MET A 111 -13.56 -1.58 -3.90
C MET A 111 -12.73 -0.71 -4.84
N LYS A 112 -11.71 -1.28 -5.49
CA LYS A 112 -10.90 -0.59 -6.49
C LYS A 112 -11.74 -0.09 -7.66
N PHE A 113 -12.65 -0.93 -8.15
CA PHE A 113 -13.57 -0.60 -9.24
C PHE A 113 -14.55 0.51 -8.83
N ARG A 114 -15.15 0.42 -7.64
CA ARG A 114 -16.06 1.45 -7.11
C ARG A 114 -15.34 2.80 -6.93
N PHE A 115 -14.12 2.77 -6.45
CA PHE A 115 -13.29 3.97 -6.28
C PHE A 115 -12.93 4.59 -7.63
N PHE A 116 -12.60 3.76 -8.61
CA PHE A 116 -12.34 4.19 -9.99
C PHE A 116 -13.59 4.82 -10.61
N CYS A 117 -14.76 4.20 -10.50
CA CYS A 117 -16.01 4.74 -11.00
C CYS A 117 -16.39 6.07 -10.32
N MET A 118 -16.21 6.16 -8.99
CA MET A 118 -16.49 7.40 -8.24
C MET A 118 -15.52 8.52 -8.61
N TYR A 119 -14.26 8.18 -8.89
CA TYR A 119 -13.24 9.12 -9.34
C TYR A 119 -13.53 9.62 -10.75
N MET A 120 -13.90 8.72 -11.68
CA MET A 120 -14.27 9.10 -13.05
C MET A 120 -15.55 9.92 -13.11
N SER A 121 -16.53 9.64 -12.23
CA SER A 121 -17.76 10.45 -12.09
C SER A 121 -17.48 11.84 -11.53
N GLY A 122 -16.50 11.98 -10.64
CA GLY A 122 -16.08 13.27 -10.07
C GLY A 122 -15.31 14.16 -11.03
N ILE A 123 -14.67 13.58 -12.05
CA ILE A 123 -13.99 14.35 -13.11
C ILE A 123 -14.97 14.87 -14.16
N GLY A 124 -16.12 14.20 -14.34
CA GLY A 124 -17.15 14.58 -15.32
C GLY A 124 -18.10 15.71 -14.88
N LEU A 125 -17.96 16.26 -13.68
CA LEU A 125 -18.85 17.28 -13.13
C LEU A 125 -18.20 18.66 -12.97
N GLN A 126 -17.11 18.94 -13.66
CA GLN A 126 -16.55 20.29 -13.79
C GLN A 126 -16.42 20.65 -15.28
N GLU A 127 -17.52 20.77 -15.97
CA GLU A 127 -17.71 21.65 -17.11
C GLU A 127 -18.73 22.73 -16.75
#